data_821feb31f1f779388e68787668d647e5
#
_entry.id   821feb31f1f779388e68787668d647e5
#
_cell.length_a   1.000
_cell.length_b   1.000
_cell.length_c   1.000
_cell.angle_alpha   90.00
_cell.angle_beta   90.00
_cell.angle_gamma   90.00
#
_symmetry.space_group_name_H-M   'P 1'
#
loop_
_entity.id
_entity.type
_entity.pdbx_description
1 polymer ?
#
loop_
_entity_poly.entity_id
_entity_poly.type
_entity_poly.pdbx_seq_one_letter_code
_entity_poly.pdbx_strand_id
1 'polypeptide(L)'
;KGKTILVTGGGGSIGSELCRQIAGHEPKQLIIFDIYENNAYDIEQELRRKYKNLNLVVLIGSVRDSRRINMVFEKYKPEIVYHAAAHKHVPLMETSPNESIKNNVIGTYKTAYAALKHGASRFILISTDKAVNPTNIMGASKRLCEMVIQSMDAVSKAGRMDVLPLLHAHMDKYFEDQIPGDRTTAAMKDQTEERSSVHIESVKNKDRQGTQFVAVRFGNVLGSNGSVIPLFKKQIEAGGPVTVTHPDIVRYFMTIPEAVSLVLQAGTYAWGGEIFVLDMGEPVKIDSLARNLIKLSGYEPDVEIPIVYSGLRPGEKLYEEKLMAEEGMKKTDNDLIHIGKPIPFDISKFLGQLTELAQASYENSPHIVEMVEEIVPTFHPVGNKPTGNENMSVEEFQREIHETEHR
;
A
#
# COMPACT_ATOMS: atom_id res chain seq x y z
N LYS A 1 -5.66 -15.99 16.53
CA LYS A 1 -6.80 -16.60 17.19
C LYS A 1 -7.38 -15.68 18.26
N GLY A 2 -8.71 -15.61 18.38
CA GLY A 2 -9.40 -14.86 19.45
C GLY A 2 -9.31 -13.33 19.38
N LYS A 3 -8.81 -12.74 18.29
CA LYS A 3 -8.67 -11.29 18.09
C LYS A 3 -9.79 -10.71 17.23
N THR A 4 -10.14 -9.45 17.46
CA THR A 4 -11.00 -8.69 16.56
C THR A 4 -10.12 -8.07 15.48
N ILE A 5 -10.38 -8.40 14.21
CA ILE A 5 -9.53 -8.05 13.09
C ILE A 5 -10.34 -7.27 12.05
N LEU A 6 -9.79 -6.13 11.60
CA LEU A 6 -10.33 -5.33 10.52
C LEU A 6 -9.47 -5.49 9.27
N VAL A 7 -10.09 -5.79 8.14
CA VAL A 7 -9.46 -5.79 6.82
C VAL A 7 -10.12 -4.71 5.98
N THR A 8 -9.40 -3.65 5.64
CA THR A 8 -9.85 -2.63 4.69
C THR A 8 -9.47 -3.04 3.28
N GLY A 9 -10.30 -2.75 2.29
CA GLY A 9 -10.14 -3.29 0.93
C GLY A 9 -10.36 -4.80 0.90
N GLY A 10 -11.21 -5.32 1.80
CA GLY A 10 -11.41 -6.75 2.02
C GLY A 10 -12.09 -7.50 0.87
N GLY A 11 -12.69 -6.79 -0.09
CA GLY A 11 -13.20 -7.37 -1.34
C GLY A 11 -12.15 -7.47 -2.46
N GLY A 12 -11.01 -6.78 -2.32
CA GLY A 12 -9.91 -6.83 -3.29
C GLY A 12 -9.19 -8.18 -3.31
N SER A 13 -8.30 -8.40 -4.30
CA SER A 13 -7.57 -9.67 -4.47
C SER A 13 -6.75 -10.07 -3.24
N ILE A 14 -6.01 -9.14 -2.64
CA ILE A 14 -5.24 -9.38 -1.41
C ILE A 14 -6.16 -9.39 -0.18
N GLY A 15 -7.08 -8.43 -0.09
CA GLY A 15 -7.98 -8.30 1.06
C GLY A 15 -8.89 -9.50 1.23
N SER A 16 -9.44 -10.06 0.15
CA SER A 16 -10.29 -11.25 0.23
C SER A 16 -9.51 -12.49 0.68
N GLU A 17 -8.27 -12.64 0.22
CA GLU A 17 -7.43 -13.75 0.66
C GLU A 17 -6.98 -13.57 2.13
N LEU A 18 -6.67 -12.33 2.56
CA LEU A 18 -6.48 -12.05 4.00
C LEU A 18 -7.70 -12.50 4.80
N CYS A 19 -8.91 -12.17 4.35
CA CYS A 19 -10.14 -12.59 5.03
C CYS A 19 -10.30 -14.12 5.06
N ARG A 20 -9.95 -14.84 3.97
CA ARG A 20 -10.00 -16.32 3.93
C ARG A 20 -9.07 -16.95 4.94
N GLN A 21 -7.80 -16.52 4.95
CA GLN A 21 -6.80 -17.09 5.84
C GLN A 21 -7.08 -16.71 7.30
N ILE A 22 -7.42 -15.46 7.58
CA ILE A 22 -7.78 -15.00 8.93
C ILE A 22 -8.98 -15.80 9.46
N ALA A 23 -10.00 -16.05 8.64
CA ALA A 23 -11.16 -16.86 9.04
C ALA A 23 -10.76 -18.27 9.51
N GLY A 24 -9.75 -18.88 8.87
CA GLY A 24 -9.18 -20.16 9.26
C GLY A 24 -8.44 -20.16 10.61
N HIS A 25 -8.03 -18.98 11.08
CA HIS A 25 -7.35 -18.79 12.36
C HIS A 25 -8.27 -18.48 13.55
N GLU A 26 -9.57 -18.69 13.40
CA GLU A 26 -10.58 -18.52 14.46
C GLU A 26 -10.51 -17.14 15.16
N PRO A 27 -10.72 -16.05 14.45
CA PRO A 27 -10.76 -14.72 15.05
C PRO A 27 -11.97 -14.62 16.01
N LYS A 28 -11.89 -13.73 17.01
CA LYS A 28 -13.08 -13.36 17.81
C LYS A 28 -14.14 -12.70 16.94
N GLN A 29 -13.71 -11.82 16.02
CA GLN A 29 -14.52 -11.18 15.02
C GLN A 29 -13.66 -10.81 13.81
N LEU A 30 -14.20 -11.02 12.61
CA LEU A 30 -13.61 -10.54 11.36
C LEU A 30 -14.51 -9.44 10.79
N ILE A 31 -13.92 -8.27 10.54
CA ILE A 31 -14.60 -7.11 9.98
C ILE A 31 -14.01 -6.84 8.59
N ILE A 32 -14.84 -6.89 7.58
CA ILE A 32 -14.52 -6.51 6.21
C ILE A 32 -15.04 -5.09 5.98
N PHE A 33 -14.16 -4.20 5.50
CA PHE A 33 -14.51 -2.83 5.14
C PHE A 33 -14.06 -2.55 3.71
N ASP A 34 -15.00 -2.30 2.81
CA ASP A 34 -14.72 -2.05 1.41
C ASP A 34 -15.64 -0.96 0.85
N ILE A 35 -15.19 -0.25 -0.18
CA ILE A 35 -16.03 0.70 -0.91
C ILE A 35 -16.86 0.01 -1.99
N TYR A 36 -16.39 -1.13 -2.51
CA TYR A 36 -17.03 -1.85 -3.60
C TYR A 36 -17.91 -3.00 -3.08
N GLU A 37 -19.23 -2.78 -3.08
CA GLU A 37 -20.18 -3.69 -2.47
C GLU A 37 -20.20 -5.10 -3.08
N ASN A 38 -20.08 -5.23 -4.42
CA ASN A 38 -20.16 -6.53 -5.07
C ASN A 38 -19.06 -7.48 -4.61
N ASN A 39 -17.82 -7.01 -4.61
CA ASN A 39 -16.69 -7.83 -4.14
C ASN A 39 -16.80 -8.14 -2.64
N ALA A 40 -17.30 -7.19 -1.84
CA ALA A 40 -17.53 -7.40 -0.41
C ALA A 40 -18.62 -8.44 -0.17
N TYR A 41 -19.67 -8.42 -0.98
CA TYR A 41 -20.74 -9.42 -0.96
C TYR A 41 -20.25 -10.82 -1.34
N ASP A 42 -19.44 -10.92 -2.41
CA ASP A 42 -18.92 -12.21 -2.87
C ASP A 42 -18.09 -12.91 -1.79
N ILE A 43 -17.16 -12.18 -1.16
CA ILE A 43 -16.33 -12.75 -0.07
C ILE A 43 -17.20 -13.05 1.18
N GLU A 44 -18.22 -12.26 1.48
CA GLU A 44 -19.16 -12.54 2.56
C GLU A 44 -19.87 -13.89 2.35
N GLN A 45 -20.44 -14.11 1.15
CA GLN A 45 -21.15 -15.34 0.82
C GLN A 45 -20.23 -16.56 0.89
N GLU A 46 -18.99 -16.42 0.40
CA GLU A 46 -17.98 -17.48 0.48
C GLU A 46 -17.67 -17.84 1.94
N LEU A 47 -17.34 -16.84 2.76
CA LEU A 47 -16.94 -17.07 4.15
C LEU A 47 -18.09 -17.62 5.01
N ARG A 48 -19.31 -17.10 4.84
CA ARG A 48 -20.49 -17.62 5.57
C ARG A 48 -20.82 -19.07 5.19
N ARG A 49 -20.59 -19.45 3.94
CA ARG A 49 -20.78 -20.83 3.49
C ARG A 49 -19.73 -21.76 4.10
N LYS A 50 -18.45 -21.32 4.14
CA LYS A 50 -17.32 -22.14 4.59
C LYS A 50 -17.18 -22.21 6.12
N TYR A 51 -17.48 -21.10 6.83
CA TYR A 51 -17.25 -20.94 8.26
C TYR A 51 -18.55 -20.56 8.97
N LYS A 52 -19.37 -21.55 9.32
CA LYS A 52 -20.73 -21.34 9.90
C LYS A 52 -20.76 -20.54 11.20
N ASN A 53 -19.70 -20.65 12.01
CA ASN A 53 -19.62 -20.01 13.32
C ASN A 53 -18.75 -18.74 13.32
N LEU A 54 -18.30 -18.26 12.15
CA LEU A 54 -17.51 -17.07 12.06
C LEU A 54 -18.34 -15.83 12.41
N ASN A 55 -17.89 -15.09 13.42
CA ASN A 55 -18.46 -13.76 13.71
C ASN A 55 -17.94 -12.76 12.65
N LEU A 56 -18.68 -12.70 11.54
CA LEU A 56 -18.32 -11.89 10.37
C LEU A 56 -19.20 -10.66 10.30
N VAL A 57 -18.58 -9.50 10.14
CA VAL A 57 -19.21 -8.21 9.87
C VAL A 57 -18.68 -7.66 8.55
N VAL A 58 -19.58 -7.30 7.64
CA VAL A 58 -19.22 -6.68 6.35
C VAL A 58 -19.81 -5.28 6.31
N LEU A 59 -18.96 -4.30 6.02
CA LEU A 59 -19.32 -2.89 6.05
C LEU A 59 -18.89 -2.22 4.74
N ILE A 60 -19.81 -1.47 4.16
CA ILE A 60 -19.50 -0.65 3.00
C ILE A 60 -19.16 0.76 3.44
N GLY A 61 -18.05 1.28 2.89
CA GLY A 61 -17.57 2.63 3.14
C GLY A 61 -16.20 2.90 2.56
N SER A 62 -15.84 4.17 2.50
CA SER A 62 -14.55 4.64 2.00
C SER A 62 -13.58 4.89 3.15
N VAL A 63 -12.32 4.50 3.01
CA VAL A 63 -11.23 4.87 3.93
C VAL A 63 -10.94 6.37 3.94
N ARG A 64 -11.48 7.10 2.96
CA ARG A 64 -11.41 8.58 2.86
C ARG A 64 -12.38 9.27 3.83
N ASP A 65 -13.40 8.56 4.30
CA ASP A 65 -14.43 9.08 5.20
C ASP A 65 -14.00 8.90 6.66
N SER A 66 -13.52 9.98 7.26
CA SER A 66 -13.03 10.02 8.65
C SER A 66 -14.13 9.62 9.65
N ARG A 67 -15.38 10.06 9.43
CA ARG A 67 -16.50 9.78 10.33
C ARG A 67 -16.86 8.29 10.28
N ARG A 68 -16.97 7.74 9.06
CA ARG A 68 -17.29 6.32 8.87
C ARG A 68 -16.22 5.42 9.50
N ILE A 69 -14.94 5.71 9.26
CA ILE A 69 -13.81 4.97 9.85
C ILE A 69 -13.84 5.09 11.38
N ASN A 70 -13.96 6.30 11.92
CA ASN A 70 -14.01 6.48 13.37
C ASN A 70 -15.15 5.69 14.03
N MET A 71 -16.36 5.72 13.45
CA MET A 71 -17.51 4.91 13.93
C MET A 71 -17.22 3.40 13.92
N VAL A 72 -16.51 2.89 12.90
CA VAL A 72 -16.13 1.48 12.81
C VAL A 72 -15.19 1.12 13.96
N PHE A 73 -14.14 1.92 14.19
CA PHE A 73 -13.20 1.67 15.26
C PHE A 73 -13.83 1.81 16.65
N GLU A 74 -14.67 2.82 16.86
CA GLU A 74 -15.38 3.02 18.12
C GLU A 74 -16.31 1.84 18.47
N LYS A 75 -17.09 1.38 17.47
CA LYS A 75 -18.08 0.32 17.67
C LYS A 75 -17.45 -1.06 17.82
N TYR A 76 -16.49 -1.41 16.98
CA TYR A 76 -15.98 -2.77 16.89
C TYR A 76 -14.62 -2.95 17.57
N LYS A 77 -13.90 -1.88 17.87
CA LYS A 77 -12.60 -1.87 18.57
C LYS A 77 -11.62 -2.93 18.03
N PRO A 78 -11.29 -2.88 16.73
CA PRO A 78 -10.39 -3.85 16.15
C PRO A 78 -9.01 -3.79 16.82
N GLU A 79 -8.49 -4.95 17.19
CA GLU A 79 -7.16 -5.10 17.81
C GLU A 79 -6.06 -5.14 16.76
N ILE A 80 -6.35 -5.69 15.57
CA ILE A 80 -5.41 -5.80 14.45
C ILE A 80 -6.08 -5.26 13.19
N VAL A 81 -5.35 -4.46 12.44
CA VAL A 81 -5.81 -3.87 11.18
C VAL A 81 -4.88 -4.30 10.05
N TYR A 82 -5.43 -4.91 9.00
CA TYR A 82 -4.77 -5.10 7.72
C TYR A 82 -5.32 -4.10 6.73
N HIS A 83 -4.48 -3.16 6.31
CA HIS A 83 -4.90 -2.07 5.42
C HIS A 83 -4.48 -2.38 3.99
N ALA A 84 -5.43 -2.96 3.20
CA ALA A 84 -5.25 -3.32 1.80
C ALA A 84 -6.05 -2.41 0.84
N ALA A 85 -6.79 -1.43 1.37
CA ALA A 85 -7.54 -0.48 0.55
C ALA A 85 -6.58 0.48 -0.16
N ALA A 86 -6.47 0.38 -1.49
CA ALA A 86 -5.65 1.27 -2.31
C ALA A 86 -6.06 1.23 -3.78
N HIS A 87 -5.85 2.34 -4.49
CA HIS A 87 -5.79 2.36 -5.94
C HIS A 87 -4.41 1.88 -6.40
N LYS A 88 -4.34 0.90 -7.32
CA LYS A 88 -3.09 0.21 -7.69
C LYS A 88 -2.73 0.29 -9.18
N HIS A 89 -3.65 0.71 -10.03
CA HIS A 89 -3.41 0.72 -11.48
C HIS A 89 -2.61 1.96 -11.88
N VAL A 90 -1.32 1.74 -12.22
CA VAL A 90 -0.39 2.82 -12.57
C VAL A 90 -0.98 3.75 -13.65
N PRO A 91 -1.44 3.27 -14.83
CA PRO A 91 -1.92 4.17 -15.88
C PRO A 91 -3.11 5.05 -15.45
N LEU A 92 -4.02 4.50 -14.61
CA LEU A 92 -5.17 5.26 -14.11
C LEU A 92 -4.76 6.31 -13.08
N MET A 93 -3.73 6.04 -12.29
CA MET A 93 -3.24 7.01 -11.30
C MET A 93 -2.41 8.12 -11.94
N GLU A 94 -1.70 7.84 -13.02
CA GLU A 94 -1.04 8.89 -13.82
C GLU A 94 -2.04 9.91 -14.38
N THR A 95 -3.21 9.47 -14.80
CA THR A 95 -4.29 10.36 -15.27
C THR A 95 -5.16 10.94 -14.16
N SER A 96 -5.03 10.42 -12.93
CA SER A 96 -5.83 10.82 -11.77
C SER A 96 -4.98 10.92 -10.49
N PRO A 97 -3.91 11.74 -10.50
CA PRO A 97 -2.94 11.78 -9.40
C PRO A 97 -3.55 12.22 -8.07
N ASN A 98 -4.47 13.19 -8.08
CA ASN A 98 -5.16 13.63 -6.88
C ASN A 98 -5.96 12.48 -6.22
N GLU A 99 -6.59 11.60 -7.00
CA GLU A 99 -7.32 10.46 -6.47
C GLU A 99 -6.38 9.42 -5.84
N SER A 100 -5.16 9.25 -6.38
CA SER A 100 -4.12 8.42 -5.76
C SER A 100 -3.77 8.94 -4.36
N ILE A 101 -3.58 10.26 -4.21
CA ILE A 101 -3.26 10.88 -2.92
C ILE A 101 -4.45 10.78 -1.95
N LYS A 102 -5.66 11.18 -2.38
CA LYS A 102 -6.87 11.11 -1.52
C LYS A 102 -7.11 9.71 -0.98
N ASN A 103 -7.03 8.70 -1.85
CA ASN A 103 -7.37 7.33 -1.47
C ASN A 103 -6.23 6.64 -0.75
N ASN A 104 -5.02 6.63 -1.35
CA ASN A 104 -3.91 5.86 -0.81
C ASN A 104 -3.30 6.56 0.41
N VAL A 105 -2.91 7.83 0.29
CA VAL A 105 -2.17 8.53 1.35
C VAL A 105 -3.10 8.99 2.47
N ILE A 106 -4.13 9.79 2.12
CA ILE A 106 -5.03 10.34 3.13
C ILE A 106 -5.93 9.26 3.72
N GLY A 107 -6.37 8.28 2.91
CA GLY A 107 -7.11 7.12 3.39
C GLY A 107 -6.31 6.27 4.38
N THR A 108 -5.01 6.03 4.10
CA THR A 108 -4.08 5.36 5.03
C THR A 108 -3.93 6.16 6.31
N TYR A 109 -3.70 7.48 6.21
CA TYR A 109 -3.56 8.36 7.38
C TYR A 109 -4.80 8.30 8.29
N LYS A 110 -5.99 8.49 7.73
CA LYS A 110 -7.25 8.48 8.48
C LYS A 110 -7.50 7.14 9.18
N THR A 111 -7.20 6.03 8.49
CA THR A 111 -7.37 4.69 9.05
C THR A 111 -6.34 4.42 10.16
N ALA A 112 -5.08 4.82 9.95
CA ALA A 112 -4.01 4.69 10.94
C ALA A 112 -4.25 5.59 12.18
N TYR A 113 -4.71 6.83 11.96
CA TYR A 113 -5.12 7.74 13.03
C TYR A 113 -6.23 7.14 13.90
N ALA A 114 -7.27 6.57 13.27
CA ALA A 114 -8.35 5.91 14.00
C ALA A 114 -7.85 4.67 14.77
N ALA A 115 -6.94 3.88 14.18
CA ALA A 115 -6.33 2.74 14.85
C ALA A 115 -5.57 3.17 16.12
N LEU A 116 -4.76 4.22 16.03
CA LEU A 116 -4.03 4.78 17.17
C LEU A 116 -5.00 5.34 18.23
N LYS A 117 -5.98 6.14 17.82
CA LYS A 117 -6.96 6.77 18.69
C LYS A 117 -7.77 5.76 19.50
N HIS A 118 -8.15 4.64 18.89
CA HIS A 118 -8.98 3.61 19.51
C HIS A 118 -8.18 2.43 20.08
N GLY A 119 -6.84 2.52 20.10
CA GLY A 119 -5.96 1.58 20.82
C GLY A 119 -5.84 0.21 20.14
N ALA A 120 -5.87 0.17 18.80
CA ALA A 120 -5.49 -1.05 18.09
C ALA A 120 -4.06 -1.45 18.47
N SER A 121 -3.79 -2.74 18.62
CA SER A 121 -2.45 -3.22 18.96
C SER A 121 -1.49 -3.19 17.76
N ARG A 122 -2.02 -3.48 16.55
CA ARG A 122 -1.23 -3.54 15.31
C ARG A 122 -1.96 -2.98 14.11
N PHE A 123 -1.19 -2.29 13.26
CA PHE A 123 -1.63 -1.82 11.97
C PHE A 123 -0.63 -2.27 10.90
N ILE A 124 -1.07 -3.07 9.95
CA ILE A 124 -0.25 -3.64 8.89
C ILE A 124 -0.69 -3.04 7.56
N LEU A 125 0.18 -2.20 6.96
CA LEU A 125 -0.04 -1.65 5.64
C LEU A 125 0.42 -2.64 4.56
N ILE A 126 -0.45 -2.91 3.60
CA ILE A 126 -0.06 -3.61 2.37
C ILE A 126 0.62 -2.60 1.44
N SER A 127 1.92 -2.78 1.19
CA SER A 127 2.74 -1.95 0.30
C SER A 127 3.18 -2.73 -0.94
N THR A 128 4.11 -2.18 -1.72
CA THR A 128 4.53 -2.71 -3.01
C THR A 128 6.01 -2.41 -3.27
N ASP A 129 6.64 -3.22 -4.14
CA ASP A 129 7.95 -2.96 -4.75
C ASP A 129 8.02 -1.59 -5.44
N LYS A 130 6.91 -1.10 -5.99
CA LYS A 130 6.82 0.20 -6.70
C LYS A 130 6.97 1.42 -5.80
N ALA A 131 6.96 1.24 -4.48
CA ALA A 131 7.30 2.29 -3.51
C ALA A 131 8.81 2.55 -3.42
N VAL A 132 9.64 1.67 -4.03
CA VAL A 132 11.10 1.81 -4.09
C VAL A 132 11.46 2.65 -5.31
N ASN A 133 12.20 3.75 -5.12
CA ASN A 133 12.58 4.70 -6.17
C ASN A 133 11.42 4.90 -7.19
N PRO A 134 10.25 5.41 -6.75
CA PRO A 134 9.07 5.42 -7.59
C PRO A 134 9.26 6.28 -8.85
N THR A 135 8.77 5.78 -9.99
CA THR A 135 8.76 6.49 -11.28
C THR A 135 7.36 6.90 -11.70
N ASN A 136 6.37 6.59 -10.88
CA ASN A 136 4.96 6.88 -11.12
C ASN A 136 4.27 7.30 -9.82
N ILE A 137 3.15 8.03 -9.97
CA ILE A 137 2.42 8.60 -8.82
C ILE A 137 1.81 7.52 -7.92
N MET A 138 1.42 6.36 -8.45
CA MET A 138 0.91 5.25 -7.64
C MET A 138 2.01 4.72 -6.71
N GLY A 139 3.21 4.48 -7.22
CA GLY A 139 4.37 4.07 -6.41
C GLY A 139 4.75 5.14 -5.38
N ALA A 140 4.81 6.42 -5.78
CA ALA A 140 5.08 7.54 -4.88
C ALA A 140 4.01 7.66 -3.78
N SER A 141 2.73 7.47 -4.11
CA SER A 141 1.65 7.44 -3.10
C SER A 141 1.84 6.32 -2.08
N LYS A 142 2.32 5.15 -2.50
CA LYS A 142 2.61 4.03 -1.59
C LYS A 142 3.83 4.32 -0.72
N ARG A 143 4.85 5.01 -1.26
CA ARG A 143 5.97 5.49 -0.44
C ARG A 143 5.51 6.49 0.63
N LEU A 144 4.65 7.44 0.27
CA LEU A 144 4.01 8.36 1.23
C LEU A 144 3.20 7.59 2.30
N CYS A 145 2.48 6.52 1.94
CA CYS A 145 1.80 5.67 2.91
C CYS A 145 2.79 5.05 3.92
N GLU A 146 3.96 4.59 3.47
CA GLU A 146 4.99 4.06 4.37
C GLU A 146 5.54 5.14 5.30
N MET A 147 5.75 6.37 4.81
CA MET A 147 6.15 7.51 5.64
C MET A 147 5.07 7.86 6.68
N VAL A 148 3.78 7.77 6.31
CA VAL A 148 2.65 7.89 7.26
C VAL A 148 2.76 6.82 8.36
N ILE A 149 2.98 5.56 8.01
CA ILE A 149 3.10 4.46 8.96
C ILE A 149 4.28 4.64 9.92
N GLN A 150 5.42 5.06 9.40
CA GLN A 150 6.62 5.36 10.20
C GLN A 150 6.37 6.53 11.17
N SER A 151 5.67 7.58 10.70
CA SER A 151 5.30 8.72 11.54
C SER A 151 4.31 8.32 12.64
N MET A 152 3.30 7.52 12.31
CA MET A 152 2.31 7.02 13.27
C MET A 152 2.98 6.14 14.34
N ASP A 153 3.93 5.30 13.96
CA ASP A 153 4.68 4.46 14.90
C ASP A 153 5.52 5.30 15.87
N ALA A 154 6.24 6.29 15.35
CA ALA A 154 7.05 7.19 16.17
C ALA A 154 6.18 7.99 17.16
N VAL A 155 5.05 8.52 16.69
CA VAL A 155 4.07 9.23 17.51
C VAL A 155 3.44 8.32 18.56
N SER A 156 3.09 7.09 18.20
CA SER A 156 2.57 6.06 19.10
C SER A 156 3.55 5.75 20.23
N LYS A 157 4.82 5.50 19.88
CA LYS A 157 5.91 5.24 20.85
C LYS A 157 6.19 6.42 21.77
N ALA A 158 6.09 7.64 21.25
CA ALA A 158 6.27 8.87 22.03
C ALA A 158 5.05 9.24 22.88
N GLY A 159 3.88 8.66 22.61
CA GLY A 159 2.61 9.03 23.24
C GLY A 159 2.15 10.46 22.89
N ARG A 160 2.56 10.98 21.73
CA ARG A 160 2.38 12.39 21.29
C ARG A 160 1.34 12.50 20.17
N MET A 161 0.15 11.97 20.40
CA MET A 161 -0.95 12.05 19.42
C MET A 161 -1.38 13.49 19.10
N ASP A 162 -1.07 14.42 19.98
CA ASP A 162 -1.32 15.86 19.85
C ASP A 162 -0.61 16.52 18.65
N VAL A 163 0.49 15.94 18.17
CA VAL A 163 1.23 16.46 17.01
C VAL A 163 0.63 16.05 15.65
N LEU A 164 -0.33 15.11 15.64
CA LEU A 164 -0.96 14.63 14.41
C LEU A 164 -1.99 15.63 13.90
N PRO A 165 -1.89 16.09 12.63
CA PRO A 165 -2.90 16.98 12.06
C PRO A 165 -4.25 16.26 11.87
N LEU A 166 -5.34 16.99 12.01
CA LEU A 166 -6.66 16.52 11.66
C LEU A 166 -6.89 16.76 10.15
N LEU A 167 -6.79 15.69 9.37
CA LEU A 167 -6.99 15.77 7.92
C LEU A 167 -8.46 15.50 7.57
N HIS A 168 -9.26 16.57 7.55
CA HIS A 168 -10.66 16.51 7.16
C HIS A 168 -10.82 16.66 5.64
N ALA A 169 -11.82 15.99 5.06
CA ALA A 169 -12.28 16.34 3.72
C ALA A 169 -12.96 17.72 3.76
N HIS A 170 -12.90 18.46 2.65
CA HIS A 170 -13.47 19.81 2.54
C HIS A 170 -14.96 19.90 2.97
N MET A 171 -15.71 18.79 2.83
CA MET A 171 -17.10 18.67 3.26
C MET A 171 -17.25 18.61 4.79
N ASP A 172 -16.25 18.13 5.52
CA ASP A 172 -16.32 18.06 6.98
C ASP A 172 -16.24 19.46 7.61
N LYS A 173 -15.53 20.41 7.01
CA LYS A 173 -15.50 21.81 7.44
C LYS A 173 -16.87 22.50 7.40
N TYR A 174 -17.69 22.22 6.38
CA TYR A 174 -19.01 22.81 6.22
C TYR A 174 -19.99 22.40 7.33
N PHE A 175 -19.78 21.25 7.96
CA PHE A 175 -20.64 20.74 9.03
C PHE A 175 -20.14 21.11 10.42
N GLU A 176 -18.82 21.32 10.59
CA GLU A 176 -18.26 21.77 11.88
C GLU A 176 -18.65 23.22 12.20
N ASP A 177 -18.73 24.10 11.19
CA ASP A 177 -19.18 25.48 11.34
C ASP A 177 -20.69 25.59 11.65
N GLN A 178 -21.47 24.52 11.51
CA GLN A 178 -22.91 24.47 11.76
C GLN A 178 -23.31 23.82 13.10
N ILE A 179 -22.36 23.30 13.88
CA ILE A 179 -22.63 22.76 15.21
C ILE A 179 -22.37 23.87 16.26
N PRO A 180 -23.40 24.51 16.80
CA PRO A 180 -23.20 25.53 17.86
C PRO A 180 -22.71 24.82 19.12
N GLY A 181 -21.46 25.06 19.50
CA GLY A 181 -20.95 24.66 20.80
C GLY A 181 -19.59 24.04 20.91
N ASP A 182 -18.94 23.65 19.81
CA ASP A 182 -17.57 23.13 19.91
C ASP A 182 -16.51 24.21 19.67
N ARG A 183 -15.99 24.75 20.80
CA ARG A 183 -14.99 25.84 20.82
C ARG A 183 -13.55 25.37 20.57
N THR A 184 -13.31 24.17 20.08
CA THR A 184 -11.97 23.62 19.88
C THR A 184 -11.25 24.18 18.64
N THR A 185 -11.98 24.72 17.65
CA THR A 185 -11.40 25.26 16.42
C THR A 185 -10.80 26.67 16.54
N ALA A 186 -11.29 27.50 17.46
CA ALA A 186 -10.78 28.85 17.66
C ALA A 186 -9.41 28.88 18.39
N ALA A 187 -9.15 27.90 19.25
CA ALA A 187 -7.88 27.78 19.97
C ALA A 187 -6.72 27.27 19.11
N MET A 188 -7.00 26.65 17.94
CA MET A 188 -5.96 26.09 17.05
C MET A 188 -5.35 27.14 16.10
N LYS A 189 -6.03 28.27 15.82
CA LYS A 189 -5.45 29.32 14.96
C LYS A 189 -4.31 30.10 15.61
N ASP A 190 -4.28 30.15 16.95
CA ASP A 190 -3.25 30.88 17.70
C ASP A 190 -2.00 30.07 18.04
N GLN A 191 -2.03 28.73 17.78
CA GLN A 191 -0.90 27.84 18.11
C GLN A 191 0.00 27.51 16.92
N THR A 192 -0.28 28.05 15.72
CA THR A 192 0.51 27.75 14.51
C THR A 192 1.84 28.52 14.47
N GLU A 193 2.02 29.57 15.26
CA GLU A 193 3.27 30.36 15.27
C GLU A 193 4.33 29.88 16.27
N GLU A 194 4.00 29.01 17.24
CA GLU A 194 4.96 28.48 18.23
C GLU A 194 5.37 27.01 18.05
N ARG A 195 5.04 26.37 16.93
CA ARG A 195 5.47 25.01 16.65
C ARG A 195 6.88 24.94 16.07
N SER A 196 7.85 25.54 16.79
CA SER A 196 9.26 25.31 16.50
C SER A 196 9.65 23.86 16.83
N SER A 197 10.12 23.15 15.82
CA SER A 197 10.97 21.93 15.84
C SER A 197 10.80 21.02 17.05
N VAL A 198 9.76 20.21 17.07
CA VAL A 198 9.68 19.08 17.99
C VAL A 198 10.55 17.96 17.43
N HIS A 199 11.77 17.82 17.93
CA HIS A 199 12.60 16.66 17.70
C HIS A 199 11.93 15.48 18.40
N ILE A 200 11.27 14.59 17.64
CA ILE A 200 10.74 13.32 18.15
C ILE A 200 11.92 12.37 18.24
N GLU A 201 12.68 12.42 19.32
CA GLU A 201 13.67 11.40 19.63
C GLU A 201 12.97 10.07 19.88
N SER A 202 13.51 9.00 19.30
CA SER A 202 13.03 7.63 19.52
C SER A 202 13.30 7.23 20.98
N VAL A 203 12.37 7.51 21.86
CA VAL A 203 12.43 7.08 23.27
C VAL A 203 12.18 5.57 23.29
N LYS A 204 13.22 4.81 23.58
CA LYS A 204 13.12 3.39 23.89
C LYS A 204 12.45 3.19 25.26
N ASN A 205 11.15 3.37 25.31
CA ASN A 205 10.37 3.07 26.51
C ASN A 205 9.71 1.70 26.31
N LYS A 206 10.32 0.65 26.91
CA LYS A 206 9.93 -0.77 26.78
C LYS A 206 8.55 -1.13 27.35
N ASP A 207 7.90 -0.21 28.06
CA ASP A 207 6.70 -0.52 28.87
C ASP A 207 5.39 0.13 28.40
N ARG A 208 5.40 0.93 27.32
CA ARG A 208 4.16 1.46 26.74
C ARG A 208 3.76 0.63 25.52
N GLN A 209 2.71 -0.18 25.67
CA GLN A 209 2.00 -0.83 24.58
C GLN A 209 1.19 0.19 23.75
N GLY A 210 1.86 0.95 22.89
CA GLY A 210 1.22 1.73 21.85
C GLY A 210 0.83 0.85 20.65
N THR A 211 0.11 1.40 19.68
CA THR A 211 -0.14 0.74 18.39
C THR A 211 1.16 0.55 17.63
N GLN A 212 1.46 -0.66 17.21
CA GLN A 212 2.60 -0.99 16.34
C GLN A 212 2.19 -0.80 14.89
N PHE A 213 2.89 0.05 14.16
CA PHE A 213 2.63 0.31 12.75
C PHE A 213 3.75 -0.27 11.90
N VAL A 214 3.40 -1.10 10.91
CA VAL A 214 4.36 -1.71 9.98
C VAL A 214 3.81 -1.72 8.57
N ALA A 215 4.71 -1.82 7.59
CA ALA A 215 4.38 -2.03 6.19
C ALA A 215 4.96 -3.35 5.69
N VAL A 216 4.32 -3.97 4.70
CA VAL A 216 4.81 -5.16 4.02
C VAL A 216 4.84 -4.92 2.53
N ARG A 217 6.04 -4.94 1.93
CA ARG A 217 6.30 -4.81 0.50
C ARG A 217 6.36 -6.18 -0.16
N PHE A 218 5.70 -6.30 -1.28
CA PHE A 218 5.86 -7.41 -2.22
C PHE A 218 5.58 -6.96 -3.64
N GLY A 219 6.03 -7.74 -4.62
CA GLY A 219 5.88 -7.46 -6.04
C GLY A 219 4.50 -7.86 -6.59
N ASN A 220 4.47 -8.32 -7.85
CA ASN A 220 3.21 -8.69 -8.46
C ASN A 220 2.70 -10.03 -7.93
N VAL A 221 1.37 -10.17 -7.88
CA VAL A 221 0.72 -11.42 -7.52
C VAL A 221 -0.05 -11.99 -8.70
N LEU A 222 0.05 -13.31 -8.88
CA LEU A 222 -0.55 -14.03 -9.99
C LEU A 222 -2.09 -13.97 -9.90
N GLY A 223 -2.73 -13.64 -11.03
CA GLY A 223 -4.20 -13.71 -11.14
C GLY A 223 -4.96 -12.59 -10.42
N SER A 224 -4.31 -11.54 -9.92
CA SER A 224 -5.01 -10.39 -9.32
C SER A 224 -5.82 -9.63 -10.37
N ASN A 225 -6.92 -9.00 -9.94
CA ASN A 225 -7.81 -8.22 -10.80
C ASN A 225 -7.04 -7.16 -11.59
N GLY A 226 -7.23 -7.14 -12.93
CA GLY A 226 -6.56 -6.21 -13.84
C GLY A 226 -5.05 -6.42 -14.00
N SER A 227 -4.50 -7.56 -13.57
CA SER A 227 -3.10 -7.92 -13.80
C SER A 227 -2.87 -8.53 -15.19
N VAL A 228 -1.60 -8.75 -15.54
CA VAL A 228 -1.17 -9.19 -16.86
C VAL A 228 -1.77 -10.55 -17.28
N ILE A 229 -1.88 -11.51 -16.37
CA ILE A 229 -2.39 -12.85 -16.70
C ILE A 229 -3.88 -12.84 -17.13
N PRO A 230 -4.82 -12.23 -16.37
CA PRO A 230 -6.19 -12.06 -16.85
C PRO A 230 -6.30 -11.28 -18.16
N LEU A 231 -5.43 -10.30 -18.38
CA LEU A 231 -5.38 -9.56 -19.66
C LEU A 231 -4.98 -10.47 -20.82
N PHE A 232 -3.88 -11.20 -20.67
CA PHE A 232 -3.39 -12.12 -21.72
C PHE A 232 -4.42 -13.20 -22.03
N LYS A 233 -5.07 -13.79 -21.02
CA LYS A 233 -6.14 -14.78 -21.25
C LYS A 233 -7.27 -14.21 -22.12
N LYS A 234 -7.76 -13.01 -21.80
CA LYS A 234 -8.79 -12.35 -22.61
C LYS A 234 -8.33 -12.05 -24.03
N GLN A 235 -7.07 -11.67 -24.23
CA GLN A 235 -6.52 -11.43 -25.55
C GLN A 235 -6.39 -12.73 -26.35
N ILE A 236 -5.97 -13.82 -25.73
CA ILE A 236 -5.89 -15.14 -26.36
C ILE A 236 -7.30 -15.64 -26.73
N GLU A 237 -8.27 -15.53 -25.82
CA GLU A 237 -9.67 -15.90 -26.07
C GLU A 237 -10.29 -15.09 -27.22
N ALA A 238 -9.84 -13.86 -27.44
CA ALA A 238 -10.26 -12.99 -28.55
C ALA A 238 -9.50 -13.26 -29.86
N GLY A 239 -8.57 -14.23 -29.91
CA GLY A 239 -7.75 -14.53 -31.10
C GLY A 239 -6.49 -13.67 -31.24
N GLY A 240 -6.08 -12.96 -30.19
CA GLY A 240 -4.89 -12.10 -30.17
C GLY A 240 -5.12 -10.69 -30.76
N PRO A 241 -4.04 -9.89 -30.94
CA PRO A 241 -2.70 -10.17 -30.47
C PRO A 241 -2.56 -10.09 -28.96
N VAL A 242 -1.56 -10.79 -28.38
CA VAL A 242 -1.14 -10.58 -27.01
C VAL A 242 -0.18 -9.38 -26.95
N THR A 243 -0.46 -8.40 -26.09
CA THR A 243 0.33 -7.17 -26.02
C THR A 243 1.28 -7.19 -24.83
N VAL A 244 2.59 -7.10 -25.11
CA VAL A 244 3.68 -6.96 -24.12
C VAL A 244 4.29 -5.57 -24.26
N THR A 245 4.60 -4.89 -23.16
CA THR A 245 5.10 -3.52 -23.23
C THR A 245 6.55 -3.43 -23.72
N HIS A 246 7.39 -4.41 -23.37
CA HIS A 246 8.77 -4.49 -23.85
C HIS A 246 9.26 -5.93 -23.86
N PRO A 247 10.09 -6.39 -24.83
CA PRO A 247 10.58 -7.77 -24.88
C PRO A 247 11.40 -8.18 -23.66
N ASP A 248 12.12 -7.25 -23.05
CA ASP A 248 12.99 -7.51 -21.89
C ASP A 248 12.37 -7.14 -20.55
N ILE A 249 11.09 -6.77 -20.52
CA ILE A 249 10.43 -6.43 -19.25
C ILE A 249 10.33 -7.65 -18.34
N VAL A 250 10.79 -7.49 -17.10
CA VAL A 250 10.72 -8.52 -16.07
C VAL A 250 9.91 -8.06 -14.87
N ARG A 251 9.28 -9.02 -14.21
CA ARG A 251 8.54 -8.79 -12.96
C ARG A 251 8.73 -9.97 -12.02
N TYR A 252 8.68 -9.69 -10.73
CA TYR A 252 8.62 -10.70 -9.71
C TYR A 252 7.17 -11.14 -9.50
N PHE A 253 6.95 -12.43 -9.29
CA PHE A 253 5.62 -12.99 -9.07
C PHE A 253 5.57 -13.93 -7.89
N MET A 254 4.46 -13.85 -7.16
CA MET A 254 4.11 -14.75 -6.08
C MET A 254 2.62 -15.12 -6.22
N THR A 255 2.19 -16.25 -5.70
CA THR A 255 0.77 -16.53 -5.60
C THR A 255 0.10 -15.66 -4.54
N ILE A 256 -1.18 -15.33 -4.72
CA ILE A 256 -1.91 -14.53 -3.72
C ILE A 256 -1.94 -15.22 -2.35
N PRO A 257 -2.24 -16.54 -2.23
CA PRO A 257 -2.22 -17.23 -0.93
C PRO A 257 -0.86 -17.21 -0.25
N GLU A 258 0.23 -17.38 -1.00
CA GLU A 258 1.60 -17.32 -0.48
C GLU A 258 1.93 -15.92 0.05
N ALA A 259 1.71 -14.87 -0.75
CA ALA A 259 1.94 -13.49 -0.34
C ALA A 259 1.16 -13.14 0.95
N VAL A 260 -0.10 -13.55 1.03
CA VAL A 260 -0.94 -13.29 2.21
C VAL A 260 -0.47 -14.08 3.43
N SER A 261 -0.05 -15.32 3.27
CA SER A 261 0.52 -16.12 4.38
C SER A 261 1.76 -15.43 4.96
N LEU A 262 2.66 -14.93 4.10
CA LEU A 262 3.85 -14.20 4.54
C LEU A 262 3.50 -12.84 5.16
N VAL A 263 2.48 -12.13 4.65
CA VAL A 263 1.96 -10.89 5.26
C VAL A 263 1.45 -11.15 6.69
N LEU A 264 0.68 -12.21 6.89
CA LEU A 264 0.19 -12.59 8.22
C LEU A 264 1.35 -12.91 9.16
N GLN A 265 2.36 -13.62 8.68
CA GLN A 265 3.55 -13.95 9.46
C GLN A 265 4.40 -12.70 9.76
N ALA A 266 4.66 -11.82 8.77
CA ALA A 266 5.35 -10.56 8.98
C ALA A 266 4.65 -9.70 10.06
N GLY A 267 3.31 -9.68 10.05
CA GLY A 267 2.53 -9.04 11.11
C GLY A 267 2.79 -9.60 12.51
N THR A 268 3.26 -10.85 12.65
CA THR A 268 3.64 -11.41 13.97
C THR A 268 5.01 -10.95 14.43
N TYR A 269 5.91 -10.61 13.51
CA TYR A 269 7.26 -10.11 13.79
C TYR A 269 7.30 -8.60 14.07
N ALA A 270 6.17 -7.90 13.96
CA ALA A 270 6.08 -6.46 14.11
C ALA A 270 6.49 -6.00 15.52
N TRP A 271 7.43 -5.06 15.58
CA TRP A 271 7.83 -4.29 16.77
C TRP A 271 7.48 -2.81 16.63
N GLY A 272 7.17 -2.37 15.41
CA GLY A 272 6.76 -1.03 15.02
C GLY A 272 7.83 -0.24 14.29
N GLY A 273 7.41 0.36 13.16
CA GLY A 273 8.26 1.14 12.26
C GLY A 273 8.95 0.34 11.16
N GLU A 274 8.84 -1.00 11.17
CA GLU A 274 9.48 -1.84 10.15
C GLU A 274 8.76 -1.75 8.81
N ILE A 275 9.57 -1.86 7.76
CA ILE A 275 9.12 -2.19 6.41
C ILE A 275 9.59 -3.62 6.11
N PHE A 276 8.68 -4.57 6.16
CA PHE A 276 8.97 -5.93 5.76
C PHE A 276 8.99 -6.04 4.24
N VAL A 277 9.93 -6.81 3.71
CA VAL A 277 10.08 -7.10 2.28
C VAL A 277 9.99 -8.61 2.08
N LEU A 278 9.02 -9.04 1.28
CA LEU A 278 8.89 -10.45 0.95
C LEU A 278 9.85 -10.83 -0.17
N ASP A 279 10.54 -11.94 -0.02
CA ASP A 279 11.33 -12.51 -1.09
C ASP A 279 10.38 -13.05 -2.18
N MET A 280 10.55 -12.52 -3.38
CA MET A 280 9.71 -12.84 -4.52
C MET A 280 10.31 -13.93 -5.44
N GLY A 281 11.44 -14.51 -5.02
CA GLY A 281 12.18 -15.46 -5.86
C GLY A 281 12.75 -14.81 -7.13
N GLU A 282 12.86 -15.60 -8.19
CA GLU A 282 13.45 -15.18 -9.45
C GLU A 282 12.52 -14.29 -10.29
N PRO A 283 13.08 -13.30 -11.01
CA PRO A 283 12.31 -12.46 -11.91
C PRO A 283 11.86 -13.24 -13.16
N VAL A 284 10.67 -12.96 -13.64
CA VAL A 284 10.06 -13.61 -14.79
C VAL A 284 9.94 -12.62 -15.95
N LYS A 285 10.46 -12.97 -17.14
CA LYS A 285 10.23 -12.22 -18.38
C LYS A 285 8.76 -12.30 -18.76
N ILE A 286 8.13 -11.15 -19.00
CA ILE A 286 6.71 -11.08 -19.37
C ILE A 286 6.46 -11.67 -20.75
N ASP A 287 7.42 -11.54 -21.69
CA ASP A 287 7.37 -12.20 -22.98
C ASP A 287 7.30 -13.73 -22.83
N SER A 288 8.17 -14.34 -22.02
CA SER A 288 8.13 -15.77 -21.74
C SER A 288 6.82 -16.21 -21.10
N LEU A 289 6.27 -15.40 -20.20
CA LEU A 289 4.96 -15.64 -19.59
C LEU A 289 3.84 -15.64 -20.64
N ALA A 290 3.87 -14.68 -21.58
CA ALA A 290 2.90 -14.57 -22.67
C ALA A 290 2.97 -15.83 -23.57
N ARG A 291 4.17 -16.22 -24.00
CA ARG A 291 4.38 -17.43 -24.83
C ARG A 291 3.88 -18.69 -24.14
N ASN A 292 4.20 -18.85 -22.87
CA ASN A 292 3.75 -20.01 -22.10
C ASN A 292 2.21 -20.03 -21.94
N LEU A 293 1.56 -18.89 -21.74
CA LEU A 293 0.10 -18.83 -21.65
C LEU A 293 -0.58 -19.15 -22.98
N ILE A 294 -0.03 -18.69 -24.10
CA ILE A 294 -0.52 -19.02 -25.44
C ILE A 294 -0.45 -20.56 -25.67
N LYS A 295 0.72 -21.17 -25.35
CA LYS A 295 0.90 -22.63 -25.47
C LYS A 295 -0.04 -23.42 -24.57
N LEU A 296 -0.20 -22.98 -23.30
CA LEU A 296 -1.12 -23.61 -22.36
C LEU A 296 -2.60 -23.47 -22.78
N SER A 297 -2.91 -22.49 -23.63
CA SER A 297 -4.23 -22.30 -24.21
C SER A 297 -4.45 -23.13 -25.51
N GLY A 298 -3.44 -23.91 -25.94
CA GLY A 298 -3.52 -24.79 -27.09
C GLY A 298 -3.16 -24.14 -28.42
N TYR A 299 -2.52 -22.98 -28.42
CA TYR A 299 -2.12 -22.22 -29.59
C TYR A 299 -0.59 -22.12 -29.73
N GLU A 300 -0.08 -21.91 -30.96
CA GLU A 300 1.34 -21.66 -31.20
C GLU A 300 1.63 -20.13 -31.22
N PRO A 301 2.56 -19.64 -30.35
CA PRO A 301 2.97 -18.23 -30.35
C PRO A 301 3.54 -17.78 -31.69
N ASP A 302 3.24 -16.57 -32.11
CA ASP A 302 3.65 -15.91 -33.36
C ASP A 302 3.17 -16.62 -34.67
N VAL A 303 2.49 -17.74 -34.53
CA VAL A 303 1.88 -18.46 -35.67
C VAL A 303 0.35 -18.29 -35.64
N GLU A 304 -0.30 -18.70 -34.55
CA GLU A 304 -1.76 -18.58 -34.37
C GLU A 304 -2.13 -17.37 -33.56
N ILE A 305 -1.36 -17.06 -32.51
CA ILE A 305 -1.54 -15.86 -31.65
C ILE A 305 -0.27 -15.04 -31.72
N PRO A 306 -0.26 -13.89 -32.40
CA PRO A 306 0.89 -13.00 -32.44
C PRO A 306 1.12 -12.25 -31.12
N ILE A 307 2.40 -12.00 -30.79
CA ILE A 307 2.81 -11.13 -29.71
C ILE A 307 3.23 -9.77 -30.28
N VAL A 308 2.69 -8.68 -29.73
CA VAL A 308 2.97 -7.32 -30.18
C VAL A 308 3.56 -6.50 -29.03
N TYR A 309 4.64 -5.77 -29.31
CA TYR A 309 5.29 -4.89 -28.35
C TYR A 309 4.76 -3.46 -28.48
N SER A 310 4.13 -2.96 -27.41
CA SER A 310 3.46 -1.65 -27.44
C SER A 310 4.34 -0.47 -26.99
N GLY A 311 5.55 -0.72 -26.51
CA GLY A 311 6.38 0.25 -25.79
C GLY A 311 6.04 0.33 -24.30
N LEU A 312 6.99 0.77 -23.48
CA LEU A 312 6.77 1.00 -22.04
C LEU A 312 5.72 2.09 -21.84
N ARG A 313 4.87 1.91 -20.86
CA ARG A 313 3.86 2.90 -20.46
C ARG A 313 4.51 4.02 -19.64
N PRO A 314 3.93 5.22 -19.60
CA PRO A 314 4.39 6.27 -18.69
C PRO A 314 4.49 5.76 -17.26
N GLY A 315 5.65 5.96 -16.62
CA GLY A 315 5.92 5.50 -15.26
C GLY A 315 6.20 4.01 -15.10
N GLU A 316 6.24 3.23 -16.18
CA GLU A 316 6.55 1.79 -16.13
C GLU A 316 8.06 1.57 -16.18
N LYS A 317 8.62 0.86 -15.18
CA LYS A 317 10.02 0.43 -15.15
C LYS A 317 10.23 -0.82 -16.00
N LEU A 318 11.40 -0.96 -16.60
CA LEU A 318 11.83 -2.20 -17.24
C LEU A 318 12.04 -3.31 -16.18
N TYR A 319 12.61 -2.95 -15.04
CA TYR A 319 12.88 -3.78 -13.86
C TYR A 319 12.28 -3.15 -12.61
N GLU A 320 11.75 -3.95 -11.68
CA GLU A 320 11.27 -3.48 -10.37
C GLU A 320 12.28 -3.84 -9.28
N GLU A 321 12.53 -2.90 -8.40
CA GLU A 321 13.43 -3.06 -7.25
C GLU A 321 12.65 -3.53 -6.03
N LYS A 322 13.20 -4.47 -5.26
CA LYS A 322 12.59 -4.94 -4.01
C LYS A 322 12.81 -3.95 -2.86
N LEU A 323 13.99 -3.35 -2.80
CA LEU A 323 14.43 -2.50 -1.69
C LEU A 323 15.33 -1.38 -2.20
N MET A 324 15.30 -0.22 -1.54
CA MET A 324 16.24 0.87 -1.80
C MET A 324 17.62 0.52 -1.21
N ALA A 325 18.68 0.88 -1.91
CA ALA A 325 20.06 0.58 -1.49
C ALA A 325 20.39 1.11 -0.09
N GLU A 326 19.82 2.26 0.29
CA GLU A 326 20.02 2.90 1.59
C GLU A 326 19.26 2.23 2.74
N GLU A 327 18.25 1.41 2.44
CA GLU A 327 17.42 0.78 3.48
C GLU A 327 18.15 -0.40 4.16
N GLY A 328 19.08 -1.09 3.45
CA GLY A 328 19.70 -2.31 3.96
C GLY A 328 18.67 -3.41 4.27
N MET A 329 19.11 -4.62 4.49
CA MET A 329 18.23 -5.74 4.83
C MET A 329 18.70 -6.46 6.09
N LYS A 330 17.74 -6.84 6.95
CA LYS A 330 17.93 -7.79 8.04
C LYS A 330 17.12 -9.04 7.76
N LYS A 331 17.70 -10.21 7.98
CA LYS A 331 16.98 -11.49 7.95
C LYS A 331 16.04 -11.60 9.15
N THR A 332 14.92 -12.28 8.97
CA THR A 332 14.06 -12.76 10.06
C THR A 332 14.27 -14.28 10.26
N ASP A 333 13.50 -14.89 11.16
CA ASP A 333 13.48 -16.36 11.31
C ASP A 333 12.87 -17.08 10.10
N ASN A 334 12.26 -16.35 9.17
CA ASN A 334 11.76 -16.86 7.90
C ASN A 334 12.57 -16.26 6.76
N ASP A 335 13.24 -17.12 5.98
CA ASP A 335 14.10 -16.70 4.85
C ASP A 335 13.36 -15.94 3.75
N LEU A 336 12.03 -16.05 3.69
CA LEU A 336 11.18 -15.32 2.73
C LEU A 336 10.72 -13.94 3.25
N ILE A 337 11.08 -13.56 4.48
CA ILE A 337 10.68 -12.28 5.08
C ILE A 337 11.93 -11.54 5.54
N HIS A 338 12.21 -10.42 4.93
CA HIS A 338 13.29 -9.53 5.33
C HIS A 338 12.74 -8.26 5.96
N ILE A 339 13.57 -7.57 6.75
CA ILE A 339 13.25 -6.26 7.33
C ILE A 339 14.13 -5.22 6.66
N GLY A 340 13.53 -4.28 5.95
CA GLY A 340 14.21 -3.08 5.48
C GLY A 340 14.44 -2.10 6.63
N LYS A 341 15.59 -1.47 6.66
CA LYS A 341 15.85 -0.40 7.63
C LYS A 341 15.17 0.88 7.13
N PRO A 342 14.29 1.49 7.93
CA PRO A 342 13.60 2.70 7.50
C PRO A 342 14.58 3.84 7.20
N ILE A 343 14.35 4.57 6.11
CA ILE A 343 15.09 5.78 5.79
C ILE A 343 14.63 6.88 6.76
N PRO A 344 15.54 7.52 7.50
CA PRO A 344 15.19 8.62 8.38
C PRO A 344 14.67 9.83 7.60
N PHE A 345 13.64 10.49 8.12
CA PHE A 345 13.13 11.76 7.61
C PHE A 345 12.58 12.61 8.76
N ASP A 346 12.45 13.90 8.54
CA ASP A 346 11.85 14.81 9.50
C ASP A 346 10.32 14.64 9.55
N ILE A 347 9.85 13.99 10.61
CA ILE A 347 8.42 13.70 10.81
C ILE A 347 7.60 14.98 10.93
N SER A 348 8.10 15.99 11.63
CA SER A 348 7.36 17.25 11.83
C SER A 348 7.18 17.99 10.51
N LYS A 349 8.25 18.07 9.71
CA LYS A 349 8.20 18.63 8.36
C LYS A 349 7.23 17.84 7.48
N PHE A 350 7.34 16.51 7.51
CA PHE A 350 6.46 15.63 6.73
C PHE A 350 4.98 15.82 7.08
N LEU A 351 4.63 15.90 8.36
CA LEU A 351 3.24 16.10 8.78
C LEU A 351 2.68 17.46 8.32
N GLY A 352 3.50 18.52 8.30
CA GLY A 352 3.15 19.80 7.69
C GLY A 352 2.88 19.65 6.18
N GLN A 353 3.83 19.10 5.45
CA GLN A 353 3.70 18.85 4.01
C GLN A 353 2.51 17.95 3.67
N LEU A 354 2.22 16.94 4.52
CA LEU A 354 1.06 16.06 4.34
C LEU A 354 -0.26 16.83 4.47
N THR A 355 -0.32 17.84 5.34
CA THR A 355 -1.51 18.69 5.48
C THR A 355 -1.75 19.51 4.21
N GLU A 356 -0.70 20.14 3.68
CA GLU A 356 -0.76 20.90 2.43
C GLU A 356 -1.13 19.99 1.24
N LEU A 357 -0.51 18.80 1.16
CA LEU A 357 -0.80 17.80 0.13
C LEU A 357 -2.26 17.32 0.19
N ALA A 358 -2.78 17.12 1.41
CA ALA A 358 -4.18 16.75 1.60
C ALA A 358 -5.12 17.83 1.06
N GLN A 359 -4.90 19.09 1.43
CA GLN A 359 -5.69 20.20 0.94
C GLN A 359 -5.63 20.29 -0.60
N ALA A 360 -4.43 20.33 -1.17
CA ALA A 360 -4.22 20.40 -2.61
C ALA A 360 -4.92 19.25 -3.37
N SER A 361 -4.86 18.03 -2.81
CA SER A 361 -5.53 16.88 -3.43
C SER A 361 -7.06 17.04 -3.47
N TYR A 362 -7.69 17.54 -2.42
CA TYR A 362 -9.15 17.78 -2.39
C TYR A 362 -9.56 18.95 -3.29
N GLU A 363 -8.70 19.92 -3.49
CA GLU A 363 -8.89 21.04 -4.43
C GLU A 363 -8.62 20.63 -5.89
N ASN A 364 -8.18 19.39 -6.13
CA ASN A 364 -7.77 18.86 -7.44
C ASN A 364 -6.65 19.72 -8.07
N SER A 365 -5.64 20.07 -7.27
CA SER A 365 -4.51 20.86 -7.72
C SER A 365 -3.82 20.26 -8.95
N PRO A 366 -3.51 21.05 -9.99
CA PRO A 366 -2.72 20.59 -11.13
C PRO A 366 -1.24 20.36 -10.76
N HIS A 367 -0.77 20.84 -9.60
CA HIS A 367 0.61 20.74 -9.11
C HIS A 367 0.81 19.62 -8.11
N ILE A 368 -0.11 18.64 -8.05
CA ILE A 368 -0.05 17.57 -7.03
C ILE A 368 1.19 16.67 -7.21
N VAL A 369 1.64 16.47 -8.45
CA VAL A 369 2.80 15.61 -8.77
C VAL A 369 4.09 16.28 -8.29
N GLU A 370 4.26 17.57 -8.55
CA GLU A 370 5.40 18.37 -8.11
C GLU A 370 5.49 18.41 -6.58
N MET A 371 4.36 18.57 -5.89
CA MET A 371 4.31 18.51 -4.43
C MET A 371 4.75 17.14 -3.90
N VAL A 372 4.35 16.06 -4.56
CA VAL A 372 4.79 14.71 -4.19
C VAL A 372 6.28 14.52 -4.42
N GLU A 373 6.85 15.08 -5.51
CA GLU A 373 8.29 15.04 -5.82
C GLU A 373 9.12 15.75 -4.73
N GLU A 374 8.65 16.89 -4.23
CA GLU A 374 9.29 17.59 -3.12
C GLU A 374 9.28 16.80 -1.79
N ILE A 375 8.21 16.04 -1.53
CA ILE A 375 8.06 15.27 -0.28
C ILE A 375 8.81 13.94 -0.37
N VAL A 376 8.88 13.33 -1.55
CA VAL A 376 9.52 12.04 -1.82
C VAL A 376 10.72 12.24 -2.74
N PRO A 377 11.93 12.54 -2.23
CA PRO A 377 13.09 12.86 -3.06
C PRO A 377 13.54 11.75 -4.01
N THR A 378 13.10 10.50 -3.75
CA THR A 378 13.37 9.33 -4.60
C THR A 378 12.32 9.15 -5.71
N PHE A 379 11.31 10.00 -5.77
CA PHE A 379 10.31 9.98 -6.84
C PHE A 379 10.82 10.78 -8.05
N HIS A 380 10.92 10.11 -9.19
CA HIS A 380 11.33 10.70 -10.45
C HIS A 380 10.29 10.38 -11.52
N PRO A 381 9.28 11.26 -11.74
CA PRO A 381 8.25 11.03 -12.75
C PRO A 381 8.87 10.94 -14.14
N VAL A 382 8.44 9.96 -14.95
CA VAL A 382 8.89 9.80 -16.33
C VAL A 382 8.38 10.97 -17.17
N GLY A 383 9.28 11.85 -17.56
CA GLY A 383 8.99 13.04 -18.36
C GLY A 383 10.05 14.13 -18.21
N ASN A 384 10.81 14.12 -17.10
CA ASN A 384 11.76 15.19 -16.80
C ASN A 384 13.24 14.84 -16.86
N LYS A 385 13.65 13.57 -16.98
CA LYS A 385 15.05 13.15 -17.34
C LYS A 385 15.10 11.63 -17.59
N PRO A 386 15.98 11.14 -18.50
CA PRO A 386 16.22 9.70 -18.62
C PRO A 386 16.85 9.19 -17.32
N THR A 387 16.18 8.26 -16.65
CA THR A 387 16.75 7.50 -15.53
C THR A 387 17.85 6.62 -16.09
N GLY A 388 19.05 6.62 -15.46
CA GLY A 388 20.23 5.92 -15.95
C GLY A 388 20.11 4.39 -16.12
N ASN A 389 18.94 3.81 -15.91
CA ASN A 389 18.66 2.38 -16.07
C ASN A 389 18.02 2.00 -17.43
N GLU A 390 17.76 2.96 -18.33
CA GLU A 390 17.19 2.64 -19.65
C GLU A 390 18.14 1.88 -20.58
N ASN A 391 19.45 1.82 -20.26
CA ASN A 391 20.48 1.15 -21.05
C ASN A 391 21.16 -0.05 -20.34
N MET A 392 20.72 -0.45 -19.16
CA MET A 392 21.30 -1.58 -18.46
C MET A 392 20.78 -2.90 -19.02
N SER A 393 21.68 -3.80 -19.46
CA SER A 393 21.29 -5.13 -19.90
C SER A 393 20.83 -6.02 -18.75
N VAL A 394 20.05 -7.07 -19.04
CA VAL A 394 19.62 -8.08 -18.05
C VAL A 394 20.81 -8.65 -17.28
N GLU A 395 21.93 -8.86 -17.97
CA GLU A 395 23.15 -9.44 -17.40
C GLU A 395 23.85 -8.46 -16.46
N GLU A 396 23.85 -7.16 -16.75
CA GLU A 396 24.37 -6.13 -15.87
C GLU A 396 23.52 -5.95 -14.61
N PHE A 397 22.21 -5.98 -14.76
CA PHE A 397 21.26 -5.94 -13.63
C PHE A 397 21.39 -7.17 -12.72
N GLN A 398 21.58 -8.37 -13.31
CA GLN A 398 21.80 -9.59 -12.54
C GLN A 398 23.15 -9.58 -11.80
N ARG A 399 24.18 -8.98 -12.38
CA ARG A 399 25.47 -8.78 -11.70
C ARG A 399 25.37 -7.83 -10.52
N GLU A 400 24.68 -6.71 -10.69
CA GLU A 400 24.49 -5.73 -9.61
C GLU A 400 23.72 -6.33 -8.41
N ILE A 401 22.73 -7.17 -8.69
CA ILE A 401 22.02 -7.93 -7.64
C ILE A 401 22.98 -8.89 -6.92
N HIS A 402 23.79 -9.66 -7.67
CA HIS A 402 24.74 -10.61 -7.08
C HIS A 402 25.85 -9.93 -6.28
N GLU A 403 26.33 -8.78 -6.70
CA GLU A 403 27.34 -8.00 -5.98
C GLU A 403 26.80 -7.35 -4.71
N THR A 404 25.50 -7.05 -4.66
CA THR A 404 24.84 -6.47 -3.48
C THR A 404 24.49 -7.53 -2.43
N GLU A 405 24.31 -8.80 -2.84
CA GLU A 405 24.08 -9.93 -1.94
C GLU A 405 25.34 -10.43 -1.21
N HIS A 406 26.54 -10.03 -1.69
CA HIS A 406 27.84 -10.42 -1.14
C HIS A 406 28.58 -9.31 -0.40
N ARG A 407 27.97 -8.14 -0.22
CA ARG A 407 28.45 -7.05 0.64
C ARG A 407 27.57 -6.91 1.89
#